data_0c01ce71e8309d368a824396e2c17e05
#
_entry.id   0c01ce71e8309d368a824396e2c17e05
#
_cell.length_a   1.000
_cell.length_b   1.000
_cell.length_c   1.000
_cell.angle_alpha   90.00
_cell.angle_beta   90.00
_cell.angle_gamma   90.00
#
_symmetry.space_group_name_H-M   'P 1'
#
loop_
_entity.id
_entity.type
_entity.pdbx_description
1 polymer ?
#
loop_
_entity_poly.entity_id
_entity_poly.type
_entity_poly.pdbx_seq_one_letter_code
_entity_poly.pdbx_strand_id
1 'polypeptide(L)'
;MRTTVKHLLLILLFAALLPVDVLAKRVEPQPVKPIFFGSYKIHATGSGSSGNVIVSKKCKCKPQKIVVYEINYIKSLESDVQNLHITKLEFSKNLLLIKTENDGIFSCDITNGKVKTIKTPRGYRILKSDKTPVQLEKRYG
;
A
#
# COMPACT_ATOMS: atom_id res chain seq x y z
N MET A 1 22.49 -49.05 -22.63
CA MET A 1 22.71 -47.61 -22.84
C MET A 1 21.50 -46.82 -23.31
N ARG A 2 20.58 -47.39 -24.03
CA ARG A 2 19.37 -46.65 -24.50
C ARG A 2 18.30 -46.37 -23.41
N THR A 3 18.27 -47.11 -22.33
CA THR A 3 17.32 -46.95 -21.22
C THR A 3 17.69 -45.83 -20.27
N THR A 4 18.97 -45.59 -20.04
CA THR A 4 19.47 -44.53 -19.15
C THR A 4 19.21 -43.12 -19.67
N VAL A 5 19.30 -42.93 -20.99
CA VAL A 5 19.04 -41.61 -21.61
C VAL A 5 17.57 -41.23 -21.53
N LYS A 6 16.66 -42.18 -21.67
CA LYS A 6 15.21 -41.93 -21.56
C LYS A 6 14.78 -41.51 -20.14
N HIS A 7 15.38 -42.09 -19.12
CA HIS A 7 15.10 -41.72 -17.72
C HIS A 7 15.68 -40.35 -17.37
N LEU A 8 16.87 -40.04 -17.91
CA LEU A 8 17.47 -38.70 -17.71
C LEU A 8 16.65 -37.59 -18.36
N LEU A 9 16.09 -37.84 -19.56
CA LEU A 9 15.25 -36.90 -20.27
C LEU A 9 13.92 -36.67 -19.54
N LEU A 10 13.34 -37.74 -18.93
CA LEU A 10 12.11 -37.65 -18.16
C LEU A 10 12.28 -36.84 -16.87
N ILE A 11 13.41 -36.99 -16.20
CA ILE A 11 13.73 -36.23 -14.97
C ILE A 11 13.95 -34.76 -15.30
N LEU A 12 14.62 -34.43 -16.42
CA LEU A 12 14.79 -33.06 -16.89
C LEU A 12 13.46 -32.41 -17.28
N LEU A 13 12.53 -33.16 -17.88
CA LEU A 13 11.19 -32.66 -18.23
C LEU A 13 10.34 -32.41 -16.99
N PHE A 14 10.47 -33.25 -15.95
CA PHE A 14 9.75 -33.07 -14.68
C PHE A 14 10.29 -31.88 -13.87
N ALA A 15 11.59 -31.60 -13.93
CA ALA A 15 12.19 -30.43 -13.28
C ALA A 15 11.76 -29.10 -13.93
N ALA A 16 11.43 -29.12 -15.23
CA ALA A 16 10.91 -27.93 -15.95
C ALA A 16 9.43 -27.62 -15.66
N LEU A 17 8.68 -28.57 -15.06
CA LEU A 17 7.27 -28.43 -14.72
C LEU A 17 7.01 -28.02 -13.26
N LEU A 18 8.04 -27.80 -12.47
CA LEU A 18 7.86 -27.20 -11.14
C LEU A 18 7.40 -25.76 -11.32
N PRO A 19 6.22 -25.39 -10.80
CA PRO A 19 5.79 -24.02 -10.90
C PRO A 19 6.81 -23.13 -10.18
N VAL A 20 7.38 -22.20 -10.93
CA VAL A 20 8.34 -21.19 -10.42
C VAL A 20 7.65 -20.18 -9.48
N ASP A 21 6.36 -20.36 -9.23
CA ASP A 21 5.52 -19.45 -8.45
C ASP A 21 5.76 -19.47 -6.93
N VAL A 22 6.69 -20.28 -6.45
CA VAL A 22 6.79 -20.55 -4.99
C VAL A 22 7.50 -19.43 -4.21
N LEU A 23 8.09 -18.40 -4.84
CA LEU A 23 8.93 -17.45 -4.11
C LEU A 23 8.85 -15.99 -4.58
N ALA A 24 7.80 -15.56 -5.22
CA ALA A 24 7.58 -14.13 -5.44
C ALA A 24 7.14 -13.47 -4.12
N LYS A 25 8.05 -13.32 -3.16
CA LYS A 25 7.84 -12.42 -2.03
C LYS A 25 7.48 -11.05 -2.61
N ARG A 26 6.37 -10.52 -2.17
CA ARG A 26 5.98 -9.14 -2.51
C ARG A 26 7.13 -8.21 -2.15
N VAL A 27 7.70 -7.54 -3.14
CA VAL A 27 8.72 -6.53 -2.92
C VAL A 27 8.05 -5.33 -2.26
N GLU A 28 8.56 -4.91 -1.11
CA GLU A 28 8.08 -3.69 -0.47
C GLU A 28 8.30 -2.49 -1.39
N PRO A 29 7.30 -1.61 -1.54
CA PRO A 29 7.46 -0.43 -2.36
C PRO A 29 8.53 0.50 -1.78
N GLN A 30 9.20 1.23 -2.68
CA GLN A 30 10.20 2.20 -2.29
C GLN A 30 9.60 3.28 -1.39
N PRO A 31 10.35 3.79 -0.40
CA PRO A 31 9.90 4.87 0.46
C PRO A 31 9.48 6.10 -0.35
N VAL A 32 8.35 6.68 0.00
CA VAL A 32 7.84 7.89 -0.65
C VAL A 32 8.70 9.09 -0.26
N LYS A 33 9.15 9.84 -1.25
CA LYS A 33 9.93 11.06 -0.99
C LYS A 33 9.07 12.09 -0.24
N PRO A 34 9.61 12.72 0.80
CA PRO A 34 8.93 13.83 1.47
C PRO A 34 8.64 14.97 0.51
N ILE A 35 7.52 15.64 0.72
CA ILE A 35 7.17 16.85 0.00
C ILE A 35 7.13 18.06 0.93
N PHE A 36 7.31 19.24 0.37
CA PHE A 36 7.31 20.50 1.10
C PHE A 36 6.21 21.41 0.57
N PHE A 37 5.48 22.03 1.46
CA PHE A 37 4.45 23.01 1.14
C PHE A 37 4.52 24.16 2.15
N GLY A 38 5.01 25.34 1.70
CA GLY A 38 5.27 26.45 2.60
C GLY A 38 6.25 26.07 3.71
N SER A 39 5.82 26.21 4.96
CA SER A 39 6.60 25.83 6.15
C SER A 39 6.40 24.37 6.58
N TYR A 40 5.60 23.59 5.84
CA TYR A 40 5.32 22.21 6.17
C TYR A 40 6.22 21.24 5.41
N LYS A 41 6.69 20.22 6.11
CA LYS A 41 7.31 19.02 5.55
C LYS A 41 6.35 17.85 5.79
N ILE A 42 6.01 17.11 4.74
CA ILE A 42 5.08 16.01 4.82
C ILE A 42 5.75 14.76 4.28
N HIS A 43 5.67 13.68 5.02
CA HIS A 43 6.16 12.37 4.58
C HIS A 43 5.16 11.27 4.92
N ALA A 44 5.13 10.25 4.08
CA ALA A 44 4.32 9.07 4.29
C ALA A 44 5.06 8.07 5.19
N THR A 45 4.32 7.37 6.02
CA THR A 45 4.82 6.27 6.85
C THR A 45 3.72 5.22 7.00
N GLY A 46 4.08 4.03 7.40
CA GLY A 46 3.14 2.94 7.64
C GLY A 46 3.75 1.59 7.31
N SER A 47 3.13 0.56 7.82
CA SER A 47 3.56 -0.84 7.66
C SER A 47 2.78 -1.59 6.58
N GLY A 48 1.98 -0.91 5.77
CA GLY A 48 1.06 -1.53 4.81
C GLY A 48 -0.29 -1.92 5.40
N SER A 49 -0.39 -2.14 6.71
CA SER A 49 -1.67 -2.32 7.42
C SER A 49 -2.42 -1.00 7.60
N SER A 50 -1.69 0.12 7.56
CA SER A 50 -2.24 1.46 7.60
C SER A 50 -1.40 2.42 6.76
N GLY A 51 -2.03 3.38 6.13
CA GLY A 51 -1.36 4.50 5.48
C GLY A 51 -1.41 5.72 6.36
N ASN A 52 -0.25 6.27 6.69
CA ASN A 52 -0.14 7.44 7.54
C ASN A 52 0.65 8.54 6.85
N VAL A 53 0.34 9.78 7.16
CA VAL A 53 1.18 10.94 6.81
C VAL A 53 1.55 11.70 8.07
N ILE A 54 2.78 12.15 8.13
CA ILE A 54 3.28 12.99 9.21
C ILE A 54 3.51 14.38 8.66
N VAL A 55 2.84 15.35 9.27
CA VAL A 55 2.93 16.76 8.94
C VAL A 55 3.79 17.44 10.00
N SER A 56 4.96 17.90 9.61
CA SER A 56 5.90 18.63 10.46
C SER A 56 5.96 20.08 10.02
N LYS A 57 5.89 21.02 10.95
CA LYS A 57 6.07 22.45 10.70
C LYS A 57 7.49 22.87 11.07
N LYS A 58 8.07 23.88 10.40
CA LYS A 58 9.41 24.40 10.71
C LYS A 58 9.59 24.97 12.13
N CYS A 59 8.49 25.23 12.85
CA CYS A 59 8.56 25.61 14.26
C CYS A 59 8.93 24.38 15.13
N LYS A 60 9.36 24.60 16.37
CA LYS A 60 9.56 23.53 17.37
C LYS A 60 8.25 22.88 17.82
N CYS A 61 7.28 22.76 16.91
CA CYS A 61 5.96 22.23 17.15
C CYS A 61 5.97 20.72 17.02
N LYS A 62 5.12 20.04 17.79
CA LYS A 62 4.99 18.59 17.71
C LYS A 62 4.46 18.17 16.34
N PRO A 63 5.08 17.21 15.65
CA PRO A 63 4.55 16.69 14.40
C PRO A 63 3.15 16.11 14.57
N GLN A 64 2.27 16.36 13.59
CA GLN A 64 0.94 15.79 13.54
C GLN A 64 0.95 14.53 12.70
N LYS A 65 0.50 13.41 13.27
CA LYS A 65 0.25 12.16 12.55
C LYS A 65 -1.21 12.11 12.11
N ILE A 66 -1.43 11.91 10.83
CA ILE A 66 -2.75 11.69 10.25
C ILE A 66 -2.81 10.27 9.72
N VAL A 67 -3.72 9.47 10.25
CA VAL A 67 -4.00 8.13 9.75
C VAL A 67 -5.00 8.25 8.61
N VAL A 68 -4.58 7.95 7.40
CA VAL A 68 -5.38 8.11 6.17
C VAL A 68 -6.35 6.94 6.02
N TYR A 69 -5.84 5.73 6.12
CA TYR A 69 -6.63 4.50 6.04
C TYR A 69 -6.04 3.42 6.93
N GLU A 70 -6.87 2.47 7.26
CA GLU A 70 -6.51 1.22 7.96
C GLU A 70 -7.09 0.03 7.21
N ILE A 71 -6.33 -1.06 7.14
CA ILE A 71 -6.79 -2.30 6.54
C ILE A 71 -7.44 -3.19 7.59
N ASN A 72 -8.69 -3.53 7.36
CA ASN A 72 -9.36 -4.55 8.12
C ASN A 72 -9.00 -5.93 7.54
N TYR A 73 -8.11 -6.64 8.21
CA TYR A 73 -7.61 -7.93 7.74
C TYR A 73 -8.66 -9.03 7.81
N ILE A 74 -8.75 -9.78 6.71
CA ILE A 74 -9.52 -11.02 6.67
C ILE A 74 -8.62 -12.13 7.23
N LYS A 75 -9.08 -12.78 8.30
CA LYS A 75 -8.27 -13.76 9.06
C LYS A 75 -7.81 -14.97 8.26
N SER A 76 -8.56 -15.35 7.23
CA SER A 76 -8.24 -16.50 6.36
C SER A 76 -7.15 -16.22 5.33
N LEU A 77 -6.65 -14.98 5.27
CA LEU A 77 -5.64 -14.54 4.32
C LEU A 77 -4.34 -14.12 4.96
N GLU A 78 -3.26 -14.32 4.24
CA GLU A 78 -1.96 -13.76 4.60
C GLU A 78 -2.04 -12.23 4.64
N SER A 79 -1.42 -11.64 5.66
CA SER A 79 -1.49 -10.19 5.88
C SER A 79 -0.80 -9.39 4.79
N ASP A 80 0.31 -9.89 4.25
CA ASP A 80 1.10 -9.22 3.23
C ASP A 80 0.34 -9.00 1.91
N VAL A 81 -0.51 -9.95 1.51
CA VAL A 81 -1.37 -9.79 0.31
C VAL A 81 -2.49 -8.77 0.50
N GLN A 82 -2.81 -8.43 1.75
CA GLN A 82 -3.84 -7.45 2.10
C GLN A 82 -3.27 -6.05 2.32
N ASN A 83 -1.95 -5.92 2.46
CA ASN A 83 -1.29 -4.65 2.67
C ASN A 83 -1.49 -3.70 1.48
N LEU A 84 -1.62 -2.43 1.78
CA LEU A 84 -1.71 -1.33 0.81
C LEU A 84 -0.69 -0.26 1.21
N HIS A 85 0.10 0.20 0.25
CA HIS A 85 1.14 1.19 0.52
C HIS A 85 0.86 2.50 -0.20
N ILE A 86 1.22 3.61 0.45
CA ILE A 86 1.25 4.93 -0.19
C ILE A 86 2.44 4.95 -1.16
N THR A 87 2.20 5.41 -2.38
CA THR A 87 3.21 5.46 -3.44
C THR A 87 3.63 6.87 -3.81
N LYS A 88 2.75 7.86 -3.58
CA LYS A 88 3.02 9.26 -3.94
C LYS A 88 2.24 10.24 -3.08
N LEU A 89 2.85 11.37 -2.80
CA LEU A 89 2.22 12.54 -2.20
C LEU A 89 2.31 13.72 -3.18
N GLU A 90 1.21 14.45 -3.33
CA GLU A 90 1.13 15.64 -4.17
C GLU A 90 0.24 16.70 -3.52
N PHE A 91 0.46 17.98 -3.82
CA PHE A 91 -0.49 19.03 -3.50
C PHE A 91 -1.31 19.44 -4.72
N SER A 92 -2.61 19.60 -4.51
CA SER A 92 -3.53 20.17 -5.48
C SER A 92 -4.50 21.10 -4.76
N LYS A 93 -4.50 22.38 -5.09
CA LYS A 93 -5.44 23.37 -4.53
C LYS A 93 -5.55 23.35 -3.00
N ASN A 94 -4.46 23.38 -2.28
CA ASN A 94 -4.40 23.33 -0.81
C ASN A 94 -4.79 21.98 -0.15
N LEU A 95 -5.08 20.96 -0.94
CA LEU A 95 -5.31 19.61 -0.44
C LEU A 95 -4.10 18.73 -0.73
N LEU A 96 -3.73 17.92 0.24
CA LEU A 96 -2.76 16.86 0.06
C LEU A 96 -3.44 15.68 -0.64
N LEU A 97 -2.96 15.32 -1.83
CA LEU A 97 -3.37 14.10 -2.51
C LEU A 97 -2.40 12.97 -2.16
N ILE A 98 -2.96 11.86 -1.73
CA ILE A 98 -2.25 10.67 -1.28
C ILE A 98 -2.62 9.55 -2.24
N LYS A 99 -1.65 9.13 -3.05
CA LYS A 99 -1.82 8.03 -4.00
C LYS A 99 -1.27 6.75 -3.39
N THR A 100 -1.97 5.66 -3.64
CA THR A 100 -1.59 4.33 -3.17
C THR A 100 -1.35 3.39 -4.33
N GLU A 101 -0.78 2.23 -4.03
CA GLU A 101 -0.84 1.09 -4.94
C GLU A 101 -2.30 0.85 -5.37
N ASN A 102 -2.48 0.13 -6.48
CA ASN A 102 -3.79 -0.19 -7.01
C ASN A 102 -4.67 1.05 -7.32
N ASP A 103 -4.03 2.16 -7.68
CA ASP A 103 -4.68 3.40 -8.16
C ASP A 103 -5.62 4.06 -7.15
N GLY A 104 -5.48 3.82 -5.86
CA GLY A 104 -6.23 4.51 -4.83
C GLY A 104 -5.80 5.97 -4.69
N ILE A 105 -6.74 6.87 -4.43
CA ILE A 105 -6.49 8.30 -4.22
C ILE A 105 -7.33 8.79 -3.05
N PHE A 106 -6.65 9.39 -2.08
CA PHE A 106 -7.27 10.08 -0.95
C PHE A 106 -6.88 11.55 -0.97
N SER A 107 -7.74 12.42 -0.50
CA SER A 107 -7.40 13.81 -0.20
C SER A 107 -7.37 14.04 1.30
N CYS A 108 -6.45 14.85 1.75
CA CYS A 108 -6.32 15.21 3.15
C CYS A 108 -6.17 16.73 3.29
N ASP A 109 -6.99 17.32 4.14
CA ASP A 109 -6.79 18.69 4.60
C ASP A 109 -5.80 18.64 5.76
N ILE A 110 -4.60 19.15 5.55
CA ILE A 110 -3.53 19.12 6.57
C ILE A 110 -3.80 20.02 7.77
N THR A 111 -4.74 20.95 7.68
CA THR A 111 -5.09 21.87 8.78
C THR A 111 -5.99 21.25 9.82
N ASN A 112 -6.91 20.39 9.40
CA ASN A 112 -7.90 19.74 10.28
C ASN A 112 -7.79 18.20 10.30
N GLY A 113 -6.92 17.62 9.48
CA GLY A 113 -6.72 16.17 9.39
C GLY A 113 -7.86 15.40 8.74
N LYS A 114 -8.83 16.07 8.12
CA LYS A 114 -9.94 15.40 7.44
C LYS A 114 -9.48 14.70 6.18
N VAL A 115 -9.81 13.44 6.06
CA VAL A 115 -9.50 12.59 4.90
C VAL A 115 -10.78 12.27 4.14
N LYS A 116 -10.72 12.33 2.81
CA LYS A 116 -11.78 11.90 1.91
C LYS A 116 -11.21 10.93 0.88
N THR A 117 -11.98 9.91 0.53
CA THR A 117 -11.65 9.03 -0.59
C THR A 117 -12.10 9.67 -1.89
N ILE A 118 -11.16 9.89 -2.81
CA ILE A 118 -11.42 10.33 -4.18
C ILE A 118 -11.63 9.12 -5.07
N LYS A 119 -10.75 8.13 -4.95
CA LYS A 119 -10.80 6.89 -5.71
C LYS A 119 -10.44 5.72 -4.81
N THR A 120 -11.33 4.75 -4.71
CA THR A 120 -11.07 3.53 -3.94
C THR A 120 -9.98 2.70 -4.63
N PRO A 121 -8.98 2.20 -3.89
CA PRO A 121 -7.96 1.32 -4.47
C PRO A 121 -8.60 0.08 -5.11
N ARG A 122 -8.09 -0.33 -6.27
CA ARG A 122 -8.57 -1.55 -6.94
C ARG A 122 -8.37 -2.77 -6.04
N GLY A 123 -9.39 -3.62 -5.97
CA GLY A 123 -9.35 -4.81 -5.14
C GLY A 123 -9.65 -4.56 -3.66
N TYR A 124 -10.09 -3.36 -3.30
CA TYR A 124 -10.54 -3.02 -1.95
C TYR A 124 -11.97 -2.51 -1.96
N ARG A 125 -12.62 -2.58 -0.80
CA ARG A 125 -13.90 -1.93 -0.52
C ARG A 125 -13.79 -1.06 0.71
N ILE A 126 -14.58 0.01 0.77
CA ILE A 126 -14.68 0.85 1.94
C ILE A 126 -15.74 0.26 2.86
N LEU A 127 -15.36 0.00 4.12
CA LEU A 127 -16.29 -0.48 5.14
C LEU A 127 -17.01 0.68 5.82
N LYS A 128 -16.28 1.80 6.06
CA LYS A 128 -16.82 3.04 6.67
C LYS A 128 -16.13 4.22 6.01
N SER A 129 -16.93 5.11 5.41
CA SER A 129 -16.44 6.27 4.66
C SER A 129 -16.56 7.59 5.41
N ASP A 130 -17.43 7.65 6.42
CA ASP A 130 -17.78 8.85 7.19
C ASP A 130 -16.82 9.14 8.36
N LYS A 131 -15.89 8.21 8.61
CA LYS A 131 -14.91 8.32 9.70
C LYS A 131 -13.48 8.31 9.16
N THR A 132 -12.64 9.15 9.76
CA THR A 132 -11.18 9.07 9.58
C THR A 132 -10.61 8.26 10.74
N PRO A 133 -9.75 7.24 10.49
CA PRO A 133 -9.28 6.76 9.20
C PRO A 133 -10.32 6.00 8.38
N VAL A 134 -10.13 6.00 7.06
CA VAL A 134 -10.96 5.21 6.14
C VAL A 134 -10.69 3.73 6.37
N GLN A 135 -11.73 2.95 6.62
CA GLN A 135 -11.60 1.51 6.82
C GLN A 135 -11.73 0.79 5.48
N LEU A 136 -10.68 0.07 5.11
CA LEU A 136 -10.61 -0.69 3.85
C LEU A 136 -10.55 -2.19 4.14
N GLU A 137 -11.12 -2.97 3.25
CA GLU A 137 -11.01 -4.43 3.25
C GLU A 137 -10.69 -4.93 1.84
N LYS A 138 -9.82 -5.93 1.73
CA LYS A 138 -9.49 -6.56 0.46
C LYS A 138 -10.72 -7.27 -0.08
N ARG A 139 -11.05 -7.06 -1.37
CA ARG A 139 -12.08 -7.86 -2.05
C ARG A 139 -11.47 -9.17 -2.54
N TYR A 140 -12.23 -10.23 -2.36
CA TYR A 140 -12.05 -11.49 -3.05
C TYR A 140 -12.97 -11.59 -4.24
N GLY A 141 -12.53 -12.25 -5.18
CA GLY A 141 -13.36 -12.64 -6.27
C GLY A 141 -12.76 -12.51 -7.56
#